data_d098140460660a3b841a8afbbdeb4148
#
_entry.id   d098140460660a3b841a8afbbdeb4148
#
_cell.length_a   1.000
_cell.length_b   1.000
_cell.length_c   1.000
_cell.angle_alpha   90.00
_cell.angle_beta   90.00
_cell.angle_gamma   90.00
#
_symmetry.space_group_name_H-M   'P 1'
#
loop_
_entity.id
_entity.type
_entity.pdbx_description
1 polymer ?
#
loop_
_entity_poly.entity_id
_entity_poly.type
_entity_poly.pdbx_seq_one_letter_code
_entity_poly.pdbx_strand_id
1 'polypeptide(L)' 'HADVVAALVQLGWNEASACQAVSSVTADAAEADQDPDTAALLRASLRWLGGGQRG' A
#
# COMPACT_ATOMS: atom_id res chain seq x y z
N HIS A 1 -2.21 3.36 -9.10
CA HIS A 1 -1.23 2.43 -8.47
C HIS A 1 -1.62 0.99 -8.68
N ALA A 2 -2.11 0.70 -9.86
CA ALA A 2 -2.53 -0.65 -10.19
C ALA A 2 -1.38 -1.65 -10.10
N ASP A 3 -0.16 -1.20 -10.41
CA ASP A 3 0.99 -2.10 -10.34
C ASP A 3 1.23 -2.58 -8.91
N VAL A 4 1.07 -1.69 -7.95
CA VAL A 4 1.29 -2.05 -6.56
C VAL A 4 0.19 -2.98 -6.09
N VAL A 5 -1.06 -2.69 -6.46
CA VAL A 5 -2.18 -3.55 -6.10
C VAL A 5 -1.97 -4.94 -6.68
N ALA A 6 -1.56 -5.02 -7.95
CA ALA A 6 -1.35 -6.31 -8.60
C ALA A 6 -0.24 -7.09 -7.89
N ALA A 7 0.83 -6.42 -7.50
CA ALA A 7 1.91 -7.10 -6.80
C ALA A 7 1.44 -7.64 -5.45
N LEU A 8 0.63 -6.89 -4.73
CA LEU A 8 0.12 -7.34 -3.45
C LEU A 8 -0.79 -8.56 -3.60
N VAL A 9 -1.62 -8.54 -4.64
CA VAL A 9 -2.50 -9.69 -4.91
C VAL A 9 -1.67 -10.93 -5.20
N GLN A 10 -0.57 -10.77 -5.95
CA GLN A 10 0.28 -11.91 -6.25
C GLN A 10 0.97 -12.45 -5.00
N LEU A 11 1.16 -11.62 -4.00
CA LEU A 11 1.75 -12.07 -2.75
C LEU A 11 0.76 -12.79 -1.85
N GLY A 12 -0.51 -12.80 -2.21
CA GLY A 12 -1.50 -13.52 -1.43
C GLY A 12 -2.56 -12.65 -0.78
N TRP A 13 -2.49 -11.34 -0.93
CA TRP A 13 -3.50 -10.46 -0.38
C TRP A 13 -4.68 -10.39 -1.32
N ASN A 14 -5.88 -10.17 -0.78
CA ASN A 14 -7.01 -10.01 -1.68
C ASN A 14 -7.03 -8.59 -2.23
N GLU A 15 -7.78 -8.40 -3.30
CA GLU A 15 -7.78 -7.15 -4.01
C GLU A 15 -8.32 -6.00 -3.16
N ALA A 16 -9.33 -6.26 -2.37
CA ALA A 16 -9.93 -5.21 -1.54
C ALA A 16 -8.92 -4.70 -0.51
N SER A 17 -8.22 -5.63 0.15
CA SER A 17 -7.21 -5.25 1.14
C SER A 17 -6.05 -4.51 0.47
N ALA A 18 -5.63 -4.98 -0.70
CA ALA A 18 -4.53 -4.34 -1.42
C ALA A 18 -4.90 -2.91 -1.81
N CYS A 19 -6.09 -2.70 -2.33
CA CYS A 19 -6.55 -1.36 -2.69
C CYS A 19 -6.61 -0.46 -1.47
N GLN A 20 -7.11 -0.97 -0.37
CA GLN A 20 -7.23 -0.17 0.83
C GLN A 20 -5.86 0.24 1.37
N ALA A 21 -4.92 -0.68 1.36
CA ALA A 21 -3.56 -0.38 1.83
C ALA A 21 -2.91 0.68 0.96
N VAL A 22 -3.01 0.53 -0.35
CA VAL A 22 -2.39 1.49 -1.27
C VAL A 22 -3.04 2.86 -1.12
N SER A 23 -4.35 2.91 -0.98
CA SER A 23 -5.04 4.19 -0.79
C SER A 23 -4.60 4.88 0.50
N SER A 24 -4.50 4.13 1.59
CA SER A 24 -4.09 4.69 2.86
C SER A 24 -2.66 5.21 2.81
N VAL A 25 -1.77 4.42 2.23
CA VAL A 25 -0.37 4.81 2.15
C VAL A 25 -0.20 6.01 1.22
N THR A 26 -0.94 6.06 0.13
CA THR A 26 -0.86 7.16 -0.80
C THR A 26 -1.36 8.46 -0.17
N ALA A 27 -2.42 8.37 0.62
CA ALA A 27 -2.94 9.54 1.32
C ALA A 27 -1.92 10.06 2.33
N ASP A 28 -1.26 9.16 3.08
CA ASP A 28 -0.25 9.56 4.02
C ASP A 28 0.93 10.23 3.31
N ALA A 29 1.35 9.69 2.19
CA ALA A 29 2.46 10.25 1.44
C ALA A 29 2.10 11.65 0.90
N ALA A 30 0.86 11.82 0.48
CA ALA A 30 0.41 13.11 -0.01
C ALA A 30 0.42 14.17 1.09
N GLU A 31 0.01 13.76 2.30
CA GLU A 31 0.04 14.69 3.42
C GLU A 31 1.45 15.07 3.81
N ALA A 32 2.39 14.16 3.67
CA ALA A 32 3.77 14.40 3.97
C ALA A 32 4.52 15.05 2.80
N ASP A 33 3.81 15.37 1.73
CA ASP A 33 4.40 15.98 0.54
C ASP A 33 5.49 15.08 -0.03
N GLN A 34 5.26 13.79 -0.07
CA GLN A 34 6.19 12.82 -0.61
C GLN A 34 5.64 12.20 -1.87
N ASP A 35 6.53 11.72 -2.71
CA ASP A 35 6.13 11.11 -3.97
C ASP A 35 6.83 9.76 -4.06
N PRO A 36 6.35 8.75 -3.36
CA PRO A 36 7.03 7.46 -3.33
C PRO A 36 6.92 6.74 -4.67
N ASP A 37 7.98 6.01 -5.02
CA ASP A 37 7.94 5.24 -6.24
C ASP A 37 7.24 3.90 -5.96
N THR A 38 7.14 3.05 -6.98
CA THR A 38 6.41 1.80 -6.88
C THR A 38 6.96 0.91 -5.76
N ALA A 39 8.27 0.81 -5.66
CA ALA A 39 8.89 -0.04 -4.64
C ALA A 39 8.60 0.48 -3.24
N ALA A 40 8.66 1.78 -3.06
CA ALA A 40 8.37 2.39 -1.77
C ALA A 40 6.91 2.21 -1.38
N LEU A 41 6.00 2.38 -2.34
CA LEU A 41 4.58 2.16 -2.10
C LEU A 41 4.30 0.71 -1.73
N LEU A 42 4.93 -0.22 -2.43
CA LEU A 42 4.73 -1.63 -2.15
C LEU A 42 5.19 -1.96 -0.74
N ARG A 43 6.37 -1.48 -0.36
CA ARG A 43 6.91 -1.75 0.96
C ARG A 43 6.03 -1.15 2.05
N ALA A 44 5.58 0.08 1.86
CA ALA A 44 4.74 0.74 2.84
C ALA A 44 3.37 0.05 2.95
N SER A 45 2.83 -0.41 1.81
CA SER A 45 1.57 -1.13 1.81
C SER A 45 1.68 -2.45 2.56
N LEU A 46 2.80 -3.14 2.40
CA LEU A 46 3.04 -4.39 3.12
C LEU A 46 3.11 -4.15 4.62
N ARG A 47 3.76 -3.06 5.04
CA ARG A 47 3.81 -2.75 6.45
C ARG A 47 2.42 -2.41 6.99
N TRP A 48 1.63 -1.69 6.21
CA TRP A 48 0.28 -1.34 6.61
C TRP A 48 -0.56 -2.60 6.79
N LEU A 49 -0.46 -3.53 5.82
CA LEU A 49 -1.22 -4.77 5.88
C LEU A 49 -0.73 -5.70 6.97
N GLY A 50 0.59 -5.68 7.20
CA GLY A 50 1.20 -6.62 8.12
C GLY A 50 1.02 -6.29 9.59
N GLY A 51 0.73 -5.04 9.90
CA GLY A 51 0.60 -4.74 11.32
C GLY A 51 0.22 -3.32 11.63
N GLY A 52 0.28 -2.47 10.66
CA GLY A 52 0.08 -1.08 10.94
C GLY A 52 -1.34 -0.70 11.22
N GLN A 53 -2.27 -1.55 10.80
CA GLN A 53 -3.62 -1.19 10.95
C GLN A 53 -4.33 -1.87 12.09
N ARG A 54 -3.67 -2.50 13.01
CA ARG A 54 -4.36 -3.16 14.01
C ARG A 54 -4.90 -2.19 14.88
N GLY A 55 -5.58 -1.73 14.88
CA GLY A 55 -6.19 -0.81 15.59
C GLY A 55 -6.32 -0.67 16.98
#